data_c5ce1c9f453163218d5d41562b6344f3
#
_entry.id   c5ce1c9f453163218d5d41562b6344f3
#
_cell.length_a   1.000
_cell.length_b   1.000
_cell.length_c   1.000
_cell.angle_alpha   90.00
_cell.angle_beta   90.00
_cell.angle_gamma   90.00
#
_symmetry.space_group_name_H-M   'P 1'
#
loop_
_entity.id
_entity.type
_entity.pdbx_description
1 polymer ?
#
loop_
_entity_poly.entity_id
_entity_poly.type
_entity_poly.pdbx_seq_one_letter_code
_entity_poly.pdbx_strand_id
1 'polypeptide(L)'
;MIYNKVKKCRKRGSKMKAYERFLKYVSVWTTSDEMSEKVPSADRELVLAELLVEEMKELGIEDARVDEKGYVYGSVPATPGCENAPALGLIAHMDTAPDAPGDNIHPQIIENYDGKDVVLGTSGKTIKVEEFPYLADLKGRTLITTDGTTLLGADDKAGIAEVLTVVDEILKEGLPHGKICIGFTPDEEIARGAKHFDVEGFGADYGYTLDGSAEGEIQYENFNASTAFITIHGVSVHTGTAKDVLVNSQTIGTEFHQMLPASERPETTEGX
;
A
#
# COMPACT_ATOMS: atom_id res chain seq x y z
N MET A 1 8.12 13.89 13.90
CA MET A 1 9.40 14.38 14.48
C MET A 1 10.60 14.11 13.56
N ILE A 2 10.75 12.91 13.01
CA ILE A 2 11.85 12.53 12.09
C ILE A 2 11.79 13.34 10.79
N TYR A 3 10.61 13.48 10.17
CA TYR A 3 10.42 14.27 8.95
C TYR A 3 10.91 15.74 9.15
N ASN A 4 10.59 16.34 10.31
CA ASN A 4 11.05 17.70 10.61
C ASN A 4 12.57 17.80 10.80
N LYS A 5 13.24 16.73 11.25
CA LYS A 5 14.70 16.67 11.32
C LYS A 5 15.30 16.61 9.92
N VAL A 6 14.74 15.78 9.06
CA VAL A 6 15.17 15.66 7.64
C VAL A 6 15.01 17.02 6.94
N LYS A 7 13.87 17.69 7.13
CA LYS A 7 13.60 19.02 6.54
C LYS A 7 14.61 20.09 7.00
N LYS A 8 15.09 20.02 8.27
CA LYS A 8 16.07 20.98 8.81
C LYS A 8 17.46 20.84 8.20
N CYS A 9 17.82 19.64 7.71
CA CYS A 9 19.14 19.40 7.12
C CYS A 9 19.19 19.73 5.62
N ARG A 10 18.03 20.06 4.99
CA ARG A 10 17.93 20.27 3.56
C ARG A 10 18.51 21.64 3.15
N LYS A 11 19.47 21.64 2.22
CA LYS A 11 19.94 22.87 1.60
C LYS A 11 18.84 23.42 0.68
N ARG A 12 18.64 24.74 0.70
CA ARG A 12 17.66 25.41 -0.16
C ARG A 12 17.96 25.07 -1.63
N GLY A 13 16.97 24.46 -2.33
CA GLY A 13 17.11 24.05 -3.73
C GLY A 13 17.49 22.60 -3.98
N SER A 14 17.68 21.77 -2.93
CA SER A 14 17.93 20.33 -3.16
C SER A 14 16.62 19.60 -3.51
N LYS A 15 16.70 18.64 -4.44
CA LYS A 15 15.58 17.75 -4.79
C LYS A 15 15.12 16.98 -3.54
N MET A 16 13.81 16.78 -3.38
CA MET A 16 13.27 15.88 -2.37
C MET A 16 13.49 14.45 -2.86
N LYS A 17 14.10 13.62 -2.05
CA LYS A 17 14.32 12.21 -2.38
C LYS A 17 13.08 11.39 -2.06
N ALA A 18 12.91 10.25 -2.72
CA ALA A 18 11.76 9.38 -2.51
C ALA A 18 11.57 9.03 -1.02
N TYR A 19 12.64 8.66 -0.32
CA TYR A 19 12.52 8.32 1.10
C TYR A 19 12.07 9.51 1.98
N GLU A 20 12.38 10.76 1.57
CA GLU A 20 11.93 11.96 2.30
C GLU A 20 10.44 12.18 2.13
N ARG A 21 9.91 11.94 0.90
CA ARG A 21 8.47 11.92 0.63
C ARG A 21 7.80 10.81 1.44
N PHE A 22 8.34 9.61 1.34
CA PHE A 22 7.85 8.44 2.06
C PHE A 22 7.70 8.74 3.56
N LEU A 23 8.74 9.29 4.22
CA LEU A 23 8.69 9.64 5.64
C LEU A 23 7.62 10.71 5.97
N LYS A 24 7.30 11.57 5.01
CA LYS A 24 6.19 12.53 5.14
C LYS A 24 4.85 11.80 5.09
N TYR A 25 4.67 10.88 4.12
CA TYR A 25 3.39 10.19 3.92
C TYR A 25 3.07 9.18 5.03
N VAL A 26 4.06 8.43 5.52
CA VAL A 26 3.81 7.48 6.61
C VAL A 26 3.43 8.18 7.92
N SER A 27 3.72 9.47 8.06
CA SER A 27 3.30 10.22 9.24
C SER A 27 1.79 10.52 9.26
N VAL A 28 1.09 10.26 8.15
CA VAL A 28 -0.36 10.42 8.02
C VAL A 28 -1.04 9.07 8.25
N TRP A 29 -1.96 9.00 9.18
CA TRP A 29 -2.72 7.78 9.47
C TRP A 29 -3.76 7.54 8.37
N THR A 30 -3.73 6.38 7.72
CA THR A 30 -4.62 6.07 6.60
C THR A 30 -5.16 4.62 6.63
N THR A 31 -5.14 3.96 7.79
CA THR A 31 -5.65 2.58 7.90
C THR A 31 -7.11 2.52 7.42
N SER A 32 -7.41 1.63 6.50
CA SER A 32 -8.76 1.39 5.99
C SER A 32 -9.65 0.73 7.06
N ASP A 33 -10.98 0.69 6.83
CA ASP A 33 -11.94 0.12 7.77
C ASP A 33 -12.83 -0.90 7.03
N GLU A 34 -12.50 -2.17 7.14
CA GLU A 34 -13.23 -3.25 6.46
C GLU A 34 -14.71 -3.35 6.87
N MET A 35 -15.06 -2.82 8.05
CA MET A 35 -16.45 -2.84 8.56
C MET A 35 -17.30 -1.70 8.01
N SER A 36 -16.66 -0.70 7.40
CA SER A 36 -17.34 0.46 6.82
C SER A 36 -17.92 0.13 5.45
N GLU A 37 -19.10 0.65 5.13
CA GLU A 37 -19.68 0.57 3.78
C GLU A 37 -19.41 1.84 2.95
N LYS A 38 -18.75 2.83 3.54
CA LYS A 38 -18.40 4.09 2.86
C LYS A 38 -17.24 3.88 1.87
N VAL A 39 -17.02 4.87 1.01
CA VAL A 39 -15.82 4.99 0.17
C VAL A 39 -15.38 6.46 0.19
N PRO A 40 -14.17 6.77 0.67
CA PRO A 40 -13.25 5.83 1.28
C PRO A 40 -13.82 5.25 2.58
N SER A 41 -13.32 4.10 2.98
CA SER A 41 -13.82 3.39 4.16
C SER A 41 -13.63 4.20 5.44
N ALA A 42 -12.59 5.03 5.46
CA ALA A 42 -12.24 5.86 6.61
C ALA A 42 -11.88 7.28 6.18
N ASP A 43 -12.51 8.28 6.80
CA ASP A 43 -12.27 9.71 6.49
C ASP A 43 -10.79 10.12 6.65
N ARG A 44 -10.02 9.38 7.44
CA ARG A 44 -8.57 9.64 7.63
C ARG A 44 -7.74 9.47 6.35
N GLU A 45 -8.22 8.68 5.39
CA GLU A 45 -7.57 8.52 4.10
C GLU A 45 -7.56 9.83 3.29
N LEU A 46 -8.64 10.63 3.44
CA LEU A 46 -8.76 11.93 2.77
C LEU A 46 -7.66 12.91 3.19
N VAL A 47 -7.11 12.75 4.40
CA VAL A 47 -6.03 13.62 4.88
C VAL A 47 -4.77 13.46 4.01
N LEU A 48 -4.44 12.22 3.64
CA LEU A 48 -3.33 11.98 2.73
C LEU A 48 -3.70 12.42 1.30
N ALA A 49 -4.93 12.13 0.86
CA ALA A 49 -5.39 12.53 -0.47
C ALA A 49 -5.24 14.05 -0.70
N GLU A 50 -5.69 14.86 0.27
CA GLU A 50 -5.58 16.32 0.19
C GLU A 50 -4.11 16.77 0.16
N LEU A 51 -3.27 16.17 1.02
CA LEU A 51 -1.83 16.45 1.06
C LEU A 51 -1.16 16.15 -0.29
N LEU A 52 -1.56 15.05 -0.93
CA LEU A 52 -1.01 14.65 -2.24
C LEU A 52 -1.45 15.63 -3.33
N VAL A 53 -2.71 16.05 -3.33
CA VAL A 53 -3.22 17.07 -4.28
C VAL A 53 -2.42 18.37 -4.13
N GLU A 54 -2.17 18.83 -2.90
CA GLU A 54 -1.36 20.02 -2.65
C GLU A 54 0.05 19.85 -3.21
N GLU A 55 0.70 18.72 -2.93
CA GLU A 55 2.05 18.46 -3.41
C GLU A 55 2.10 18.37 -4.95
N MET A 56 1.13 17.69 -5.57
CA MET A 56 1.03 17.61 -7.03
C MET A 56 0.91 19.01 -7.66
N LYS A 57 0.09 19.88 -7.07
CA LYS A 57 -0.02 21.28 -7.55
C LYS A 57 1.28 22.04 -7.37
N GLU A 58 2.01 21.84 -6.27
CA GLU A 58 3.34 22.43 -6.07
C GLU A 58 4.36 21.95 -7.13
N LEU A 59 4.18 20.75 -7.66
CA LEU A 59 4.99 20.21 -8.75
C LEU A 59 4.58 20.73 -10.14
N GLY A 60 3.47 21.45 -10.22
CA GLY A 60 2.96 22.00 -11.48
C GLY A 60 1.91 21.14 -12.17
N ILE A 61 1.36 20.14 -11.48
CA ILE A 61 0.28 19.31 -11.98
C ILE A 61 -1.04 20.03 -11.68
N GLU A 62 -1.46 20.88 -12.60
CA GLU A 62 -2.55 21.85 -12.37
C GLU A 62 -3.93 21.20 -12.22
N ASP A 63 -4.15 20.05 -12.88
CA ASP A 63 -5.42 19.31 -12.84
C ASP A 63 -5.54 18.37 -11.61
N ALA A 64 -4.54 18.38 -10.74
CA ALA A 64 -4.55 17.53 -9.55
C ALA A 64 -5.81 17.78 -8.70
N ARG A 65 -6.51 16.69 -8.40
CA ARG A 65 -7.77 16.75 -7.65
C ARG A 65 -7.99 15.46 -6.85
N VAL A 66 -8.80 15.56 -5.83
CA VAL A 66 -9.39 14.40 -5.15
C VAL A 66 -10.88 14.39 -5.50
N ASP A 67 -11.43 13.22 -5.80
CA ASP A 67 -12.85 13.09 -6.11
C ASP A 67 -13.67 12.82 -4.83
N GLU A 68 -14.99 12.70 -4.99
CA GLU A 68 -15.93 12.47 -3.89
C GLU A 68 -15.78 11.10 -3.20
N LYS A 69 -15.03 10.18 -3.82
CA LYS A 69 -14.75 8.85 -3.32
C LYS A 69 -13.32 8.71 -2.77
N GLY A 70 -12.58 9.82 -2.74
CA GLY A 70 -11.21 9.84 -2.19
C GLY A 70 -10.11 9.46 -3.17
N TYR A 71 -10.42 9.21 -4.44
CA TYR A 71 -9.40 8.93 -5.45
C TYR A 71 -8.69 10.21 -5.84
N VAL A 72 -7.36 10.17 -5.89
CA VAL A 72 -6.54 11.30 -6.33
C VAL A 72 -6.14 11.09 -7.79
N TYR A 73 -6.33 12.11 -8.59
CA TYR A 73 -5.96 12.11 -10.02
C TYR A 73 -5.18 13.34 -10.37
N GLY A 74 -4.32 13.21 -11.37
CA GLY A 74 -3.64 14.33 -12.01
C GLY A 74 -2.94 13.89 -13.27
N SER A 75 -2.55 14.83 -14.11
CA SER A 75 -1.84 14.49 -15.33
C SER A 75 -0.77 15.51 -15.72
N VAL A 76 0.25 15.01 -16.40
CA VAL A 76 1.30 15.83 -17.00
C VAL A 76 1.15 15.68 -18.52
N PRO A 77 0.86 16.77 -19.25
CA PRO A 77 0.73 16.70 -20.71
C PRO A 77 2.05 16.25 -21.37
N ALA A 78 1.94 15.59 -22.53
CA ALA A 78 3.11 15.20 -23.31
C ALA A 78 3.96 16.42 -23.67
N THR A 79 5.27 16.24 -23.69
CA THR A 79 6.19 17.29 -24.17
C THR A 79 6.08 17.45 -25.70
N PRO A 80 6.38 18.67 -26.25
CA PRO A 80 6.32 18.87 -27.67
C PRO A 80 7.13 17.84 -28.48
N GLY A 81 6.45 17.18 -29.41
CA GLY A 81 7.01 16.10 -30.22
C GLY A 81 6.76 14.70 -29.68
N CYS A 82 6.18 14.56 -28.47
CA CYS A 82 5.84 13.27 -27.86
C CYS A 82 4.33 13.05 -27.74
N GLU A 83 3.50 13.86 -28.40
CA GLU A 83 2.04 13.83 -28.29
C GLU A 83 1.42 12.52 -28.77
N ASN A 84 2.13 11.78 -29.64
CA ASN A 84 1.67 10.51 -30.18
C ASN A 84 2.20 9.30 -29.38
N ALA A 85 2.99 9.53 -28.33
CA ALA A 85 3.41 8.43 -27.45
C ALA A 85 2.22 7.95 -26.61
N PRO A 86 2.10 6.66 -26.35
CA PRO A 86 1.02 6.18 -25.49
C PRO A 86 1.03 6.85 -24.11
N ALA A 87 -0.14 7.15 -23.58
CA ALA A 87 -0.29 7.75 -22.26
C ALA A 87 -0.01 6.70 -21.17
N LEU A 88 0.91 7.03 -20.28
CA LEU A 88 1.34 6.14 -19.20
C LEU A 88 0.61 6.47 -17.90
N GLY A 89 -0.03 5.49 -17.30
CA GLY A 89 -0.61 5.58 -15.96
C GLY A 89 0.36 5.09 -14.89
N LEU A 90 0.48 5.84 -13.80
CA LEU A 90 1.24 5.46 -12.61
C LEU A 90 0.26 5.45 -11.43
N ILE A 91 0.14 4.30 -10.76
CA ILE A 91 -0.90 4.05 -9.75
C ILE A 91 -0.24 3.52 -8.47
N ALA A 92 -0.76 3.93 -7.32
CA ALA A 92 -0.36 3.43 -6.00
C ALA A 92 -1.54 3.62 -5.04
N HIS A 93 -1.56 2.90 -3.90
CA HIS A 93 -2.65 3.09 -2.96
C HIS A 93 -2.24 3.90 -1.72
N MET A 94 -3.21 4.55 -1.10
CA MET A 94 -3.00 5.47 0.01
C MET A 94 -3.24 4.83 1.38
N ASP A 95 -4.13 3.85 1.44
CA ASP A 95 -4.51 3.23 2.70
C ASP A 95 -3.45 2.24 3.19
N THR A 96 -3.59 1.82 4.43
CA THR A 96 -2.75 0.77 5.03
C THR A 96 -3.64 -0.30 5.65
N ALA A 97 -3.12 -1.51 5.71
CA ALA A 97 -3.86 -2.69 6.18
C ALA A 97 -4.41 -2.49 7.61
N PRO A 98 -5.65 -2.96 7.89
CA PRO A 98 -6.23 -2.88 9.23
C PRO A 98 -5.72 -3.95 10.20
N ASP A 99 -4.87 -4.87 9.77
CA ASP A 99 -4.42 -6.01 10.56
C ASP A 99 -3.51 -5.64 11.73
N ALA A 100 -2.91 -4.44 11.70
CA ALA A 100 -2.03 -3.96 12.76
C ALA A 100 -2.16 -2.44 12.90
N PRO A 101 -1.80 -1.87 14.07
CA PRO A 101 -1.91 -0.41 14.25
C PRO A 101 -1.14 0.36 13.19
N GLY A 102 -1.77 1.36 12.60
CA GLY A 102 -1.20 2.20 11.54
C GLY A 102 -1.15 3.69 11.88
N ASP A 103 -1.36 4.04 13.15
CA ASP A 103 -1.28 5.44 13.60
C ASP A 103 -0.02 5.65 14.46
N ASN A 104 0.40 6.91 14.55
CA ASN A 104 1.54 7.33 15.37
C ASN A 104 2.82 6.51 15.03
N ILE A 105 3.11 6.38 13.75
CA ILE A 105 4.23 5.58 13.26
C ILE A 105 5.57 6.20 13.64
N HIS A 106 6.51 5.41 14.15
CA HIS A 106 7.86 5.81 14.55
C HIS A 106 8.91 5.14 13.65
N PRO A 107 9.23 5.73 12.47
CA PRO A 107 10.23 5.13 11.60
C PRO A 107 11.63 5.12 12.21
N GLN A 108 12.36 4.04 12.00
CA GLN A 108 13.78 3.91 12.32
C GLN A 108 14.59 3.94 11.02
N ILE A 109 15.62 4.75 10.95
CA ILE A 109 16.51 4.81 9.78
C ILE A 109 17.84 4.18 10.18
N ILE A 110 18.18 3.09 9.51
CA ILE A 110 19.41 2.32 9.76
C ILE A 110 20.32 2.54 8.56
N GLU A 111 21.28 3.46 8.70
CA GLU A 111 22.26 3.73 7.66
C GLU A 111 23.33 2.65 7.59
N ASN A 112 23.78 2.32 6.38
CA ASN A 112 24.83 1.34 6.15
C ASN A 112 24.52 0.01 6.86
N TYR A 113 23.31 -0.49 6.63
CA TYR A 113 22.79 -1.72 7.25
C TYR A 113 23.81 -2.87 7.13
N ASP A 114 24.03 -3.63 8.18
CA ASP A 114 25.08 -4.64 8.23
C ASP A 114 24.68 -6.03 7.70
N GLY A 115 23.41 -6.20 7.30
CA GLY A 115 22.91 -7.47 6.76
C GLY A 115 22.51 -8.49 7.83
N LYS A 116 22.28 -8.04 9.08
CA LYS A 116 21.93 -8.92 10.20
C LYS A 116 20.51 -8.65 10.70
N ASP A 117 20.08 -9.41 11.70
CA ASP A 117 18.78 -9.24 12.35
C ASP A 117 18.55 -7.78 12.79
N VAL A 118 17.34 -7.29 12.60
CA VAL A 118 16.96 -5.90 12.91
C VAL A 118 16.06 -5.87 14.14
N VAL A 119 16.56 -5.26 15.21
CA VAL A 119 15.78 -5.03 16.43
C VAL A 119 14.87 -3.81 16.21
N LEU A 120 13.58 -3.95 16.47
CA LEU A 120 12.58 -2.92 16.24
C LEU A 120 12.34 -2.10 17.52
N GLY A 121 13.05 -0.99 17.64
CA GLY A 121 12.92 -0.07 18.78
C GLY A 121 13.08 -0.77 20.11
N THR A 122 12.13 -0.54 21.01
CA THR A 122 12.10 -1.16 22.34
C THR A 122 10.93 -2.17 22.45
N SER A 123 10.31 -2.53 21.34
CA SER A 123 9.15 -3.43 21.33
C SER A 123 9.49 -4.89 21.70
N GLY A 124 10.76 -5.27 21.62
CA GLY A 124 11.21 -6.65 21.79
C GLY A 124 11.09 -7.49 20.54
N LYS A 125 10.51 -6.93 19.47
CA LYS A 125 10.40 -7.63 18.18
C LYS A 125 11.71 -7.52 17.40
N THR A 126 11.99 -8.54 16.60
CA THR A 126 13.20 -8.60 15.76
C THR A 126 12.81 -9.20 14.41
N ILE A 127 13.21 -8.53 13.32
CA ILE A 127 13.11 -9.10 11.98
C ILE A 127 14.38 -9.92 11.78
N LYS A 128 14.25 -11.21 11.59
CA LYS A 128 15.40 -12.13 11.53
C LYS A 128 15.76 -12.47 10.10
N VAL A 129 17.04 -12.48 9.81
CA VAL A 129 17.58 -12.90 8.50
C VAL A 129 17.19 -14.36 8.21
N GLU A 130 17.11 -15.21 9.24
CA GLU A 130 16.68 -16.60 9.11
C GLU A 130 15.26 -16.70 8.55
N GLU A 131 14.36 -15.76 8.93
CA GLU A 131 12.96 -15.72 8.48
C GLU A 131 12.82 -14.97 7.15
N PHE A 132 13.68 -13.99 6.92
CA PHE A 132 13.67 -13.12 5.74
C PHE A 132 15.08 -13.03 5.12
N PRO A 133 15.52 -14.08 4.41
CA PRO A 133 16.92 -14.16 3.93
C PRO A 133 17.37 -13.02 3.02
N TYR A 134 16.44 -12.41 2.25
CA TYR A 134 16.75 -11.28 1.37
C TYR A 134 17.35 -10.07 2.12
N LEU A 135 17.12 -9.97 3.43
CA LEU A 135 17.72 -8.89 4.24
C LEU A 135 19.23 -8.88 4.15
N ALA A 136 19.87 -10.05 4.05
CA ALA A 136 21.32 -10.13 3.92
C ALA A 136 21.83 -9.40 2.67
N ASP A 137 21.05 -9.39 1.61
CA ASP A 137 21.40 -8.75 0.32
C ASP A 137 21.30 -7.23 0.38
N LEU A 138 20.62 -6.70 1.39
CA LEU A 138 20.47 -5.24 1.59
C LEU A 138 21.66 -4.62 2.35
N LYS A 139 22.69 -5.40 2.64
CA LYS A 139 23.89 -4.94 3.34
C LYS A 139 24.51 -3.73 2.62
N GLY A 140 24.82 -2.68 3.40
CA GLY A 140 25.38 -1.43 2.88
C GLY A 140 24.34 -0.41 2.47
N ARG A 141 23.07 -0.81 2.37
CA ARG A 141 21.95 0.10 2.04
C ARG A 141 21.45 0.82 3.31
N THR A 142 20.60 1.81 3.12
CA THR A 142 19.85 2.42 4.22
C THR A 142 18.49 1.71 4.31
N LEU A 143 18.22 1.14 5.46
CA LEU A 143 16.96 0.44 5.73
C LEU A 143 16.06 1.35 6.57
N ILE A 144 14.77 1.39 6.24
CA ILE A 144 13.76 2.12 7.02
C ILE A 144 12.78 1.08 7.57
N THR A 145 12.62 1.06 8.89
CA THR A 145 11.70 0.15 9.58
C THR A 145 10.80 0.94 10.54
N THR A 146 9.82 0.27 11.11
CA THR A 146 9.06 0.78 12.25
C THR A 146 9.79 0.42 13.55
N ASP A 147 9.32 0.95 14.68
CA ASP A 147 9.81 0.59 16.01
C ASP A 147 9.19 -0.73 16.53
N GLY A 148 8.36 -1.40 15.73
CA GLY A 148 7.70 -2.65 16.08
C GLY A 148 6.37 -2.53 16.80
N THR A 149 5.89 -1.30 17.03
CA THR A 149 4.58 -1.07 17.66
C THR A 149 3.46 -0.92 16.63
N THR A 150 3.82 -0.53 15.39
CA THR A 150 2.87 -0.28 14.29
C THR A 150 3.38 -0.91 13.01
N LEU A 151 2.56 -0.89 11.96
CA LEU A 151 3.03 -0.99 10.57
C LEU A 151 3.99 0.16 10.29
N LEU A 152 4.80 0.05 9.24
CA LEU A 152 5.52 1.19 8.67
C LEU A 152 4.65 1.94 7.66
N GLY A 153 3.84 1.23 6.88
CA GLY A 153 3.02 1.78 5.80
C GLY A 153 3.84 2.00 4.52
N ALA A 154 4.88 1.18 4.30
CA ALA A 154 5.63 1.21 3.04
C ALA A 154 4.75 0.75 1.88
N ASP A 155 3.91 -0.18 2.14
CA ASP A 155 2.81 -0.65 1.32
C ASP A 155 1.62 0.27 1.59
N ASP A 156 1.20 1.18 0.66
CA ASP A 156 1.97 1.46 -0.59
C ASP A 156 2.39 2.94 -0.68
N LYS A 157 2.65 3.57 0.47
CA LYS A 157 3.15 4.96 0.48
C LYS A 157 4.55 5.10 -0.13
N ALA A 158 5.27 3.96 -0.29
CA ALA A 158 6.54 3.95 -1.01
C ALA A 158 6.29 4.18 -2.50
N GLY A 159 5.32 3.46 -3.10
CA GLY A 159 4.93 3.67 -4.49
C GLY A 159 4.50 5.10 -4.76
N ILE A 160 3.66 5.68 -3.88
CA ILE A 160 3.29 7.10 -3.98
C ILE A 160 4.54 7.99 -4.03
N ALA A 161 5.49 7.74 -3.12
CA ALA A 161 6.72 8.54 -3.03
C ALA A 161 7.58 8.38 -4.29
N GLU A 162 7.64 7.19 -4.86
CA GLU A 162 8.38 6.91 -6.09
C GLU A 162 7.74 7.62 -7.28
N VAL A 163 6.41 7.50 -7.44
CA VAL A 163 5.65 8.17 -8.51
C VAL A 163 5.94 9.67 -8.50
N LEU A 164 5.72 10.33 -7.36
CA LEU A 164 5.89 11.79 -7.29
C LEU A 164 7.36 12.21 -7.41
N THR A 165 8.30 11.34 -7.03
CA THR A 165 9.72 11.65 -7.20
C THR A 165 10.14 11.56 -8.67
N VAL A 166 9.72 10.52 -9.37
CA VAL A 166 10.01 10.35 -10.80
C VAL A 166 9.39 11.51 -11.62
N VAL A 167 8.14 11.86 -11.33
CA VAL A 167 7.46 12.96 -12.02
C VAL A 167 8.17 14.29 -11.75
N ASP A 168 8.53 14.56 -10.49
CA ASP A 168 9.30 15.76 -10.11
C ASP A 168 10.63 15.84 -10.88
N GLU A 169 11.32 14.72 -11.04
CA GLU A 169 12.59 14.68 -11.79
C GLU A 169 12.36 14.93 -13.27
N ILE A 170 11.38 14.27 -13.88
CA ILE A 170 11.02 14.47 -15.30
C ILE A 170 10.74 15.96 -15.58
N LEU A 171 9.91 16.58 -14.76
CA LEU A 171 9.53 17.99 -14.93
C LEU A 171 10.71 18.94 -14.72
N LYS A 172 11.52 18.75 -13.70
CA LYS A 172 12.67 19.61 -13.38
C LYS A 172 13.79 19.52 -14.40
N GLU A 173 14.00 18.32 -14.94
CA GLU A 173 15.06 18.09 -15.94
C GLU A 173 14.58 18.37 -17.38
N GLY A 174 13.26 18.58 -17.55
CA GLY A 174 12.67 18.82 -18.85
C GLY A 174 12.84 17.65 -19.82
N LEU A 175 12.72 16.42 -19.28
CA LEU A 175 12.91 15.22 -20.09
C LEU A 175 11.74 15.02 -21.05
N PRO A 176 11.97 14.59 -22.29
CA PRO A 176 10.88 14.29 -23.23
C PRO A 176 10.04 13.12 -22.70
N HIS A 177 8.71 13.27 -22.72
CA HIS A 177 7.79 12.23 -22.28
C HIS A 177 6.43 12.34 -22.95
N GLY A 178 5.72 11.24 -23.10
CA GLY A 178 4.30 11.20 -23.45
C GLY A 178 3.45 11.70 -22.29
N LYS A 179 2.12 11.68 -22.44
CA LYS A 179 1.22 12.03 -21.34
C LYS A 179 1.46 11.07 -20.16
N ILE A 180 1.57 11.61 -18.95
CA ILE A 180 1.68 10.83 -17.72
C ILE A 180 0.41 11.07 -16.91
N CYS A 181 -0.31 10.00 -16.56
CA CYS A 181 -1.51 10.04 -15.71
C CYS A 181 -1.14 9.48 -14.34
N ILE A 182 -1.55 10.15 -13.28
CA ILE A 182 -1.24 9.77 -11.90
C ILE A 182 -2.55 9.45 -11.20
N GLY A 183 -2.63 8.29 -10.55
CA GLY A 183 -3.81 7.88 -9.80
C GLY A 183 -3.42 7.30 -8.44
N PHE A 184 -4.03 7.81 -7.36
CA PHE A 184 -3.85 7.19 -6.04
C PHE A 184 -5.21 6.74 -5.52
N THR A 185 -5.29 5.49 -5.06
CA THR A 185 -6.55 4.85 -4.68
C THR A 185 -6.69 4.72 -3.16
N PRO A 186 -7.91 4.86 -2.63
CA PRO A 186 -8.22 4.46 -1.26
C PRO A 186 -8.57 2.96 -1.22
N ASP A 187 -8.67 2.38 -0.02
CA ASP A 187 -9.31 1.07 0.24
C ASP A 187 -8.75 -0.13 -0.53
N GLU A 188 -7.48 -0.10 -0.96
CA GLU A 188 -6.87 -1.23 -1.67
C GLU A 188 -6.77 -2.45 -0.74
N GLU A 189 -6.29 -2.22 0.48
CA GLU A 189 -6.01 -3.25 1.49
C GLU A 189 -7.26 -4.02 1.96
N ILE A 190 -8.44 -3.52 1.59
CA ILE A 190 -9.72 -4.22 1.85
C ILE A 190 -10.40 -4.61 0.52
N ALA A 191 -9.58 -4.73 -0.55
CA ALA A 191 -9.98 -5.18 -1.89
C ALA A 191 -11.07 -4.31 -2.54
N ARG A 192 -11.05 -2.99 -2.30
CA ARG A 192 -12.01 -2.03 -2.88
C ARG A 192 -11.35 -0.96 -3.74
N GLY A 193 -10.01 -0.93 -3.81
CA GLY A 193 -9.24 0.13 -4.49
C GLY A 193 -9.64 0.37 -5.95
N ALA A 194 -9.96 -0.67 -6.71
CA ALA A 194 -10.35 -0.53 -8.11
C ALA A 194 -11.84 -0.22 -8.33
N LYS A 195 -12.66 -0.34 -7.28
CA LYS A 195 -14.14 -0.38 -7.41
C LYS A 195 -14.76 0.86 -8.08
N HIS A 196 -14.22 2.04 -7.76
CA HIS A 196 -14.77 3.31 -8.29
C HIS A 196 -13.71 4.11 -9.06
N PHE A 197 -12.60 3.47 -9.42
CA PHE A 197 -11.55 4.14 -10.18
C PHE A 197 -12.10 4.58 -11.55
N ASP A 198 -11.97 5.85 -11.87
CA ASP A 198 -12.47 6.42 -13.13
C ASP A 198 -11.48 6.11 -14.28
N VAL A 199 -11.54 4.90 -14.81
CA VAL A 199 -10.63 4.42 -15.86
C VAL A 199 -10.70 5.33 -17.09
N GLU A 200 -11.92 5.74 -17.49
CA GLU A 200 -12.10 6.59 -18.67
C GLU A 200 -11.52 7.99 -18.45
N GLY A 201 -11.84 8.61 -17.30
CA GLY A 201 -11.32 9.94 -16.96
C GLY A 201 -9.84 9.94 -16.63
N PHE A 202 -9.28 8.83 -16.16
CA PHE A 202 -7.85 8.66 -15.95
C PHE A 202 -7.08 8.81 -17.26
N GLY A 203 -7.60 8.22 -18.33
CA GLY A 203 -7.14 8.49 -19.69
C GLY A 203 -5.73 8.06 -20.02
N ALA A 204 -5.28 6.95 -19.43
CA ALA A 204 -4.02 6.29 -19.78
C ALA A 204 -4.27 5.15 -20.76
N ASP A 205 -3.35 4.90 -21.67
CA ASP A 205 -3.42 3.75 -22.59
C ASP A 205 -3.04 2.45 -21.90
N TYR A 206 -2.15 2.53 -20.91
CA TYR A 206 -1.75 1.42 -20.05
C TYR A 206 -1.19 2.00 -18.76
N GLY A 207 -1.14 1.20 -17.72
CA GLY A 207 -0.65 1.68 -16.41
C GLY A 207 0.17 0.64 -15.68
N TYR A 208 0.99 1.14 -14.77
CA TYR A 208 1.69 0.32 -13.80
C TYR A 208 1.20 0.71 -12.40
N THR A 209 0.87 -0.31 -11.61
CA THR A 209 0.68 -0.13 -10.17
C THR A 209 2.03 -0.37 -9.50
N LEU A 210 2.49 0.60 -8.72
CA LEU A 210 3.80 0.55 -8.05
C LEU A 210 3.64 -0.05 -6.66
N ASP A 211 3.26 -1.30 -6.61
CA ASP A 211 2.87 -2.03 -5.40
C ASP A 211 3.52 -3.42 -5.40
N GLY A 212 4.76 -3.47 -5.85
CA GLY A 212 5.49 -4.72 -6.01
C GLY A 212 6.36 -5.07 -4.81
N SER A 213 6.80 -6.33 -4.77
CA SER A 213 7.59 -6.88 -3.65
C SER A 213 9.08 -6.62 -3.79
N ALA A 214 9.66 -6.92 -4.95
CA ALA A 214 11.12 -6.92 -5.12
C ALA A 214 11.58 -5.88 -6.13
N GLU A 215 12.70 -5.22 -5.83
CA GLU A 215 13.32 -4.24 -6.71
C GLU A 215 13.61 -4.85 -8.09
N GLY A 216 13.07 -4.22 -9.14
CA GLY A 216 13.28 -4.66 -10.52
C GLY A 216 12.31 -5.72 -11.02
N GLU A 217 11.36 -6.13 -10.19
CA GLU A 217 10.33 -7.09 -10.59
C GLU A 217 9.21 -6.38 -11.35
N ILE A 218 8.70 -7.02 -12.39
CA ILE A 218 7.50 -6.60 -13.11
C ILE A 218 6.57 -7.80 -13.18
N GLN A 219 5.37 -7.66 -12.62
CA GLN A 219 4.33 -8.68 -12.70
C GLN A 219 3.33 -8.26 -13.76
N TYR A 220 3.00 -9.16 -14.67
CA TYR A 220 2.09 -8.89 -15.80
C TYR A 220 1.01 -9.97 -15.95
N GLU A 221 0.94 -10.88 -15.00
CA GLU A 221 -0.09 -11.91 -14.96
C GLU A 221 -1.16 -11.52 -13.92
N ASN A 222 -2.40 -11.92 -14.18
CA ASN A 222 -3.49 -11.76 -13.25
C ASN A 222 -4.18 -13.10 -13.01
N PHE A 223 -5.09 -13.12 -12.04
CA PHE A 223 -5.81 -14.34 -11.67
C PHE A 223 -7.25 -14.00 -11.34
N ASN A 224 -8.10 -15.01 -11.37
CA ASN A 224 -9.49 -14.89 -10.95
C ASN A 224 -9.58 -15.26 -9.46
N ALA A 225 -10.32 -14.47 -8.71
CA ALA A 225 -10.50 -14.70 -7.28
C ALA A 225 -11.99 -14.63 -6.91
N SER A 226 -12.39 -15.37 -5.89
CA SER A 226 -13.74 -15.32 -5.34
C SER A 226 -13.66 -15.52 -3.83
N THR A 227 -14.50 -14.78 -3.09
CA THR A 227 -14.63 -14.94 -1.64
C THR A 227 -15.94 -15.63 -1.34
N ALA A 228 -15.91 -16.65 -0.49
CA ALA A 228 -17.10 -17.34 -0.02
C ALA A 228 -17.31 -17.06 1.47
N PHE A 229 -18.47 -16.51 1.81
CA PHE A 229 -18.89 -16.30 3.20
C PHE A 229 -19.77 -17.48 3.62
N ILE A 230 -19.33 -18.27 4.59
CA ILE A 230 -20.00 -19.50 5.02
C ILE A 230 -20.47 -19.32 6.46
N THR A 231 -21.79 -19.33 6.64
CA THR A 231 -22.41 -19.22 7.96
C THR A 231 -22.94 -20.60 8.38
N ILE A 232 -22.47 -21.09 9.51
CA ILE A 232 -22.85 -22.40 10.04
C ILE A 232 -23.70 -22.21 11.30
N HIS A 233 -24.94 -22.68 11.26
CA HIS A 233 -25.88 -22.55 12.35
C HIS A 233 -25.86 -23.79 13.24
N GLY A 234 -25.53 -23.62 14.51
CA GLY A 234 -25.56 -24.67 15.51
C GLY A 234 -26.82 -24.58 16.38
N VAL A 235 -26.98 -25.56 17.26
CA VAL A 235 -28.04 -25.56 18.27
C VAL A 235 -27.39 -25.67 19.65
N SER A 236 -27.45 -24.60 20.43
CA SER A 236 -26.88 -24.54 21.76
C SER A 236 -27.90 -25.09 22.79
N VAL A 237 -27.44 -25.90 23.72
CA VAL A 237 -28.26 -26.45 24.77
C VAL A 237 -27.45 -26.57 26.07
N HIS A 238 -28.14 -26.77 27.21
CA HIS A 238 -27.49 -26.98 28.50
C HIS A 238 -26.64 -28.26 28.42
N THR A 239 -25.43 -28.21 28.96
CA THR A 239 -24.47 -29.32 28.88
C THR A 239 -25.00 -30.66 29.40
N GLY A 240 -25.84 -30.62 30.43
CA GLY A 240 -26.47 -31.82 31.00
C GLY A 240 -27.49 -32.50 30.09
N THR A 241 -27.94 -31.83 29.03
CA THR A 241 -28.94 -32.36 28.09
C THR A 241 -28.44 -32.32 26.64
N ALA A 242 -27.13 -32.20 26.45
CA ALA A 242 -26.53 -31.97 25.13
C ALA A 242 -26.54 -33.20 24.22
N LYS A 243 -26.52 -34.40 24.82
CA LYS A 243 -26.43 -35.64 24.04
C LYS A 243 -27.60 -35.75 23.04
N ASP A 244 -27.26 -35.98 21.81
CA ASP A 244 -28.17 -36.15 20.67
C ASP A 244 -29.05 -34.92 20.35
N VAL A 245 -28.78 -33.75 20.99
CA VAL A 245 -29.52 -32.49 20.80
C VAL A 245 -28.62 -31.34 20.34
N LEU A 246 -27.41 -31.24 20.93
CA LEU A 246 -26.46 -30.18 20.58
C LEU A 246 -26.02 -30.35 19.12
N VAL A 247 -26.06 -29.25 18.35
CA VAL A 247 -25.43 -29.18 17.02
C VAL A 247 -24.24 -28.25 17.14
N ASN A 248 -23.05 -28.81 17.15
CA ASN A 248 -21.82 -28.05 17.30
C ASN A 248 -21.36 -27.49 15.93
N SER A 249 -21.58 -26.19 15.72
CA SER A 249 -21.20 -25.52 14.47
C SER A 249 -19.70 -25.60 14.21
N GLN A 250 -18.88 -25.61 15.27
CA GLN A 250 -17.42 -25.71 15.11
C GLN A 250 -17.01 -27.08 14.55
N THR A 251 -17.67 -28.15 14.96
CA THR A 251 -17.42 -29.50 14.41
C THR A 251 -17.77 -29.52 12.92
N ILE A 252 -18.92 -28.95 12.56
CA ILE A 252 -19.36 -28.86 11.15
C ILE A 252 -18.35 -28.03 10.34
N GLY A 253 -17.89 -26.90 10.89
CA GLY A 253 -16.89 -26.06 10.23
C GLY A 253 -15.57 -26.80 9.99
N THR A 254 -15.14 -27.59 10.96
CA THR A 254 -13.93 -28.41 10.83
C THR A 254 -14.10 -29.47 9.72
N GLU A 255 -15.26 -30.14 9.70
CA GLU A 255 -15.57 -31.12 8.64
C GLU A 255 -15.59 -30.46 7.26
N PHE A 256 -16.22 -29.30 7.14
CA PHE A 256 -16.23 -28.51 5.90
C PHE A 256 -14.80 -28.20 5.46
N HIS A 257 -13.96 -27.68 6.36
CA HIS A 257 -12.57 -27.35 6.05
C HIS A 257 -11.80 -28.59 5.54
N GLN A 258 -12.02 -29.74 6.15
CA GLN A 258 -11.35 -30.99 5.74
C GLN A 258 -11.80 -31.48 4.34
N MET A 259 -12.97 -31.05 3.89
CA MET A 259 -13.44 -31.41 2.54
C MET A 259 -12.77 -30.60 1.44
N LEU A 260 -12.14 -29.45 1.78
CA LEU A 260 -11.41 -28.64 0.80
C LEU A 260 -10.15 -29.39 0.38
N PRO A 261 -9.90 -29.50 -0.94
CA PRO A 261 -8.70 -30.19 -1.42
C PRO A 261 -7.42 -29.59 -0.83
N ALA A 262 -6.56 -30.43 -0.28
CA ALA A 262 -5.33 -29.94 0.34
C ALA A 262 -4.43 -29.19 -0.65
N SER A 263 -4.48 -29.55 -1.92
CA SER A 263 -3.70 -28.90 -2.99
C SER A 263 -4.20 -27.51 -3.39
N GLU A 264 -5.37 -27.10 -2.87
CA GLU A 264 -6.00 -25.80 -3.19
C GLU A 264 -6.06 -24.86 -1.99
N ARG A 265 -5.42 -25.23 -0.88
CA ARG A 265 -5.37 -24.39 0.32
C ARG A 265 -4.19 -23.43 0.26
N PRO A 266 -4.32 -22.21 0.83
CA PRO A 266 -3.24 -21.20 0.77
C PRO A 266 -1.88 -21.73 1.25
N GLU A 267 -1.88 -22.56 2.30
CA GLU A 267 -0.65 -23.09 2.88
C GLU A 267 0.04 -24.15 2.01
N THR A 268 -0.60 -24.59 0.92
CA THR A 268 -0.07 -25.68 0.07
C THR A 268 -0.05 -25.35 -1.41
N THR A 269 -0.54 -24.18 -1.81
CA THR A 269 -0.60 -23.79 -3.23
C THR A 269 0.09 -22.45 -3.46
N GLU A 270 0.61 -22.24 -4.66
CA GLU A 270 1.15 -20.95 -5.09
C GLU A 270 0.03 -20.07 -5.60
N GLY A 271 0.10 -18.82 -5.25
CA GLY A 271 -0.85 -17.80 -5.72
C GLY A 271 -2.26 -17.90 -5.15
N UNK A 272 -2.10 -18.02 -4.10
CA UNK A 272 -3.29 -18.16 -3.46
C UNK A 272 -4.14 -17.31 -3.15
#